data_3b2c0299ea8988359e938503704503ac
#
_entry.id   3b2c0299ea8988359e938503704503ac
#
_cell.length_a   1.000
_cell.length_b   1.000
_cell.length_c   1.000
_cell.angle_alpha   90.00
_cell.angle_beta   90.00
_cell.angle_gamma   90.00
#
_symmetry.space_group_name_H-M   'P 1'
#
loop_
_entity.id
_entity.type
_entity.pdbx_description
1 polymer ?
#
loop_
_entity_poly.entity_id
_entity_poly.type
_entity_poly.pdbx_seq_one_letter_code
_entity_poly.pdbx_strand_id
1 'polypeptide(L)'
;MRLGSYRAILKKGTIAYNAYLDAKVISKTGTPEIIERHRHRYEVNPEYVERLEKAGLVFSGTSPDGLLMEIAELPEKEHPFMLGVQFHPEFLARPLSPHPLFTAFLKAAKAHKKKR
;
A
#
# COMPACT_ATOMS: atom_id res chain seq x y z
N MET A 1 0.25 -13.87 15.19
CA MET A 1 -0.60 -14.02 14.00
C MET A 1 -1.66 -12.92 13.97
N ARG A 2 -1.79 -12.24 12.85
CA ARG A 2 -2.82 -11.21 12.72
C ARG A 2 -3.98 -11.71 11.86
N LEU A 3 -5.18 -11.58 12.41
CA LEU A 3 -6.42 -12.01 11.77
C LEU A 3 -7.48 -10.93 11.97
N GLY A 4 -8.14 -10.52 10.89
CA GLY A 4 -9.19 -9.52 10.94
C GLY A 4 -8.73 -8.14 10.47
N SER A 5 -9.42 -7.10 10.93
CA SER A 5 -9.19 -5.72 10.47
C SER A 5 -8.18 -5.00 11.35
N TYR A 6 -7.20 -4.37 10.70
CA TYR A 6 -6.15 -3.60 11.38
C TYR A 6 -5.94 -2.28 10.67
N ARG A 7 -5.52 -1.27 11.42
CA ARG A 7 -5.23 0.07 10.91
C ARG A 7 -3.82 0.15 10.36
N ALA A 8 -3.65 0.96 9.33
CA ALA A 8 -2.33 1.29 8.79
C ALA A 8 -2.28 2.77 8.46
N ILE A 9 -1.11 3.36 8.65
CA ILE A 9 -0.85 4.76 8.32
C ILE A 9 -0.04 4.81 7.03
N LEU A 10 -0.46 5.62 6.08
CA LEU A 10 0.20 5.76 4.79
C LEU A 10 1.18 6.93 4.79
N LYS A 11 2.28 6.77 4.06
CA LYS A 11 3.26 7.81 3.86
C LYS A 11 2.85 8.67 2.66
N LYS A 12 2.76 10.00 2.85
CA LYS A 12 2.37 10.92 1.78
C LYS A 12 3.37 10.88 0.63
N GLY A 13 2.86 11.08 -0.59
CA GLY A 13 3.70 11.10 -1.78
C GLY A 13 4.06 9.73 -2.34
N THR A 14 3.42 8.67 -1.88
CA THR A 14 3.68 7.31 -2.35
C THR A 14 2.56 6.83 -3.27
N ILE A 15 2.84 5.73 -3.99
CA ILE A 15 1.83 5.09 -4.86
C ILE A 15 0.62 4.66 -4.03
N ALA A 16 0.86 4.04 -2.89
CA ALA A 16 -0.22 3.61 -2.00
C ALA A 16 -1.07 4.79 -1.53
N TYR A 17 -0.42 5.86 -1.06
CA TYR A 17 -1.14 7.06 -0.63
C TYR A 17 -2.04 7.61 -1.73
N ASN A 18 -1.49 7.75 -2.94
CA ASN A 18 -2.24 8.29 -4.07
C ASN A 18 -3.40 7.39 -4.47
N ALA A 19 -3.23 6.06 -4.39
CA ALA A 19 -4.30 5.11 -4.70
C ALA A 19 -5.51 5.30 -3.79
N TYR A 20 -5.29 5.40 -2.48
CA TYR A 20 -6.38 5.59 -1.53
C TYR A 20 -6.96 7.00 -1.58
N LEU A 21 -6.12 8.00 -1.89
CA LEU A 21 -6.58 9.38 -2.06
C LEU A 21 -7.52 9.49 -3.28
N ASP A 22 -7.13 8.91 -4.41
CA ASP A 22 -7.94 8.93 -5.63
C ASP A 22 -9.27 8.22 -5.45
N ALA A 23 -9.28 7.17 -4.63
CA ALA A 23 -10.50 6.43 -4.31
C ALA A 23 -11.34 7.11 -3.21
N LYS A 24 -10.87 8.25 -2.69
CA LYS A 24 -11.55 9.04 -1.65
C LYS A 24 -11.71 8.30 -0.31
N VAL A 25 -10.86 7.31 -0.06
CA VAL A 25 -10.80 6.62 1.23
C VAL A 25 -10.14 7.51 2.28
N ILE A 26 -9.14 8.30 1.85
CA ILE A 26 -8.46 9.28 2.70
C ILE A 26 -8.56 10.66 2.06
N SER A 27 -8.27 11.70 2.83
CA SER A 27 -8.26 13.08 2.33
C SER A 27 -6.88 13.69 2.52
N LYS A 28 -6.60 14.77 1.77
CA LYS A 28 -5.31 15.46 1.85
C LYS A 28 -5.06 16.11 3.22
N THR A 29 -6.13 16.45 3.94
CA THR A 29 -6.05 17.20 5.19
C THR A 29 -6.13 16.33 6.44
N GLY A 30 -6.56 15.08 6.32
CA GLY A 30 -6.71 14.19 7.46
C GLY A 30 -5.50 13.30 7.66
N THR A 31 -5.51 12.52 8.73
CA THR A 31 -4.54 11.47 8.96
C THR A 31 -4.71 10.41 7.85
N PRO A 32 -3.63 10.04 7.14
CA PRO A 32 -3.74 9.06 6.05
C PRO A 32 -3.81 7.63 6.60
N GLU A 33 -4.91 7.33 7.25
CA GLU A 33 -5.15 6.04 7.88
C GLU A 33 -6.12 5.20 7.08
N ILE A 34 -5.80 3.93 6.89
CA ILE A 34 -6.66 2.95 6.22
C ILE A 34 -6.90 1.77 7.15
N ILE A 35 -7.96 1.01 6.84
CA ILE A 35 -8.26 -0.23 7.55
C ILE A 35 -8.31 -1.34 6.51
N GLU A 36 -7.52 -2.40 6.73
CA GLU A 36 -7.45 -3.54 5.82
C GLU A 36 -7.53 -4.84 6.60
N ARG A 37 -7.92 -5.90 5.92
CA ARG A 37 -8.08 -7.21 6.54
C ARG A 37 -6.84 -8.05 6.37
N HIS A 38 -6.40 -8.65 7.46
CA HIS A 38 -5.20 -9.46 7.52
C HIS A 38 -5.51 -10.93 7.82
N ARG A 39 -4.72 -11.79 7.23
CA ARG A 39 -4.71 -13.21 7.54
C ARG A 39 -3.32 -13.74 7.26
N HIS A 40 -2.39 -13.41 8.17
CA HIS A 40 -1.00 -13.84 7.97
C HIS A 40 -0.34 -14.07 9.32
N ARG A 41 0.71 -14.89 9.27
CA ARG A 41 1.45 -15.32 10.47
C ARG A 41 2.80 -14.63 10.55
N TYR A 42 3.35 -14.19 9.43
CA TYR A 42 4.69 -13.63 9.35
C TYR A 42 4.63 -12.13 9.09
N GLU A 43 5.63 -11.42 9.61
CA GLU A 43 5.81 -9.98 9.41
C GLU A 43 7.19 -9.72 8.83
N VAL A 44 7.40 -8.54 8.24
CA VAL A 44 8.73 -8.14 7.83
C VAL A 44 9.61 -8.01 9.07
N ASN A 45 10.78 -8.66 9.04
CA ASN A 45 11.70 -8.62 10.16
C ASN A 45 12.26 -7.20 10.33
N PRO A 46 12.07 -6.56 11.50
CA PRO A 46 12.53 -5.19 11.74
C PRO A 46 14.03 -4.99 11.46
N GLU A 47 14.85 -6.03 11.63
CA GLU A 47 16.29 -5.94 11.36
C GLU A 47 16.62 -5.64 9.90
N TYR A 48 15.71 -5.95 8.98
CA TYR A 48 15.94 -5.74 7.55
C TYR A 48 15.31 -4.46 7.00
N VAL A 49 14.47 -3.76 7.78
CA VAL A 49 13.77 -2.58 7.31
C VAL A 49 14.73 -1.50 6.82
N GLU A 50 15.72 -1.15 7.62
CA GLU A 50 16.69 -0.11 7.25
C GLU A 50 17.49 -0.49 6.02
N ARG A 51 17.92 -1.76 5.91
CA ARG A 51 18.65 -2.25 4.76
C ARG A 51 17.84 -2.15 3.48
N LEU A 52 16.55 -2.53 3.55
CA LEU A 52 15.67 -2.49 2.39
C LEU A 52 15.41 -1.05 1.96
N GLU A 53 15.24 -0.14 2.92
CA GLU A 53 15.06 1.27 2.62
C GLU A 53 16.30 1.87 1.95
N LYS A 54 17.47 1.53 2.42
CA LYS A 54 18.73 1.98 1.79
C LYS A 54 18.91 1.44 0.37
N ALA A 55 18.33 0.29 0.10
CA ALA A 55 18.36 -0.31 -1.24
C ALA A 55 17.31 0.28 -2.19
N GLY A 56 16.44 1.17 -1.70
CA GLY A 56 15.46 1.86 -2.52
C GLY A 56 14.01 1.44 -2.32
N LEU A 57 13.76 0.50 -1.43
CA LEU A 57 12.38 0.10 -1.11
C LEU A 57 11.74 1.12 -0.18
N VAL A 58 10.51 1.49 -0.45
CA VAL A 58 9.75 2.45 0.37
C VAL A 58 8.67 1.68 1.13
N PHE A 59 8.67 1.79 2.45
CA PHE A 59 7.57 1.25 3.25
C PHE A 59 6.51 2.34 3.38
N SER A 60 5.53 2.28 2.48
CA SER A 60 4.51 3.32 2.32
C SER A 60 3.34 3.16 3.28
N GLY A 61 3.21 2.04 3.95
CA GLY A 61 2.19 1.81 4.96
C GLY A 61 2.77 1.06 6.16
N THR A 62 2.45 1.53 7.36
CA THR A 62 2.91 0.91 8.61
C THR A 62 1.76 0.82 9.60
N SER A 63 1.90 -0.02 10.64
CA SER A 63 0.98 0.00 11.75
C SER A 63 1.04 1.37 12.45
N PRO A 64 -0.01 1.77 13.20
CA PRO A 64 -0.02 3.10 13.85
C PRO A 64 1.17 3.36 14.76
N ASP A 65 1.75 2.34 15.37
CA ASP A 65 2.95 2.48 16.21
C ASP A 65 4.25 2.53 15.40
N GLY A 66 4.18 2.31 14.08
CA GLY A 66 5.34 2.34 13.19
C GLY A 66 6.20 1.09 13.22
N LEU A 67 5.85 0.07 14.01
CA LEU A 67 6.68 -1.12 14.19
C LEU A 67 6.48 -2.19 13.12
N LEU A 68 5.28 -2.30 12.56
CA LEU A 68 4.97 -3.33 11.57
C LEU A 68 4.84 -2.70 10.19
N MET A 69 5.51 -3.31 9.20
CA MET A 69 5.45 -2.86 7.81
C MET A 69 4.26 -3.51 7.13
N GLU A 70 3.37 -2.70 6.58
CA GLU A 70 2.13 -3.18 5.96
C GLU A 70 2.17 -3.13 4.43
N ILE A 71 2.84 -2.11 3.87
CA ILE A 71 2.94 -1.92 2.42
C ILE A 71 4.38 -1.56 2.08
N ALA A 72 4.91 -2.18 1.03
CA ALA A 72 6.22 -1.87 0.47
C ALA A 72 6.07 -1.57 -1.01
N GLU A 73 6.80 -0.59 -1.52
CA GLU A 73 6.72 -0.22 -2.93
C GLU A 73 8.05 0.33 -3.44
N LEU A 74 8.21 0.34 -4.76
CA LEU A 74 9.29 1.08 -5.41
C LEU A 74 8.76 2.45 -5.85
N PRO A 75 9.60 3.51 -5.83
CA PRO A 75 9.19 4.81 -6.34
C PRO A 75 8.68 4.70 -7.78
N GLU A 76 7.69 5.50 -8.13
CA GLU A 76 7.08 5.47 -9.46
C GLU A 76 8.11 5.71 -10.57
N LYS A 77 9.11 6.52 -10.32
CA LYS A 77 10.19 6.78 -11.27
C LYS A 77 11.05 5.55 -11.55
N GLU A 78 11.10 4.59 -10.63
CA GLU A 78 11.86 3.35 -10.81
C GLU A 78 10.99 2.27 -11.49
N HIS A 79 9.70 2.25 -11.18
CA HIS A 79 8.77 1.29 -11.75
C HIS A 79 7.36 1.89 -11.74
N PRO A 80 6.60 1.76 -12.83
CA PRO A 80 5.25 2.37 -12.90
C PRO A 80 4.32 1.95 -11.78
N PHE A 81 4.40 0.70 -11.36
CA PHE A 81 3.60 0.21 -10.23
C PHE A 81 4.19 -1.09 -9.71
N MET A 82 4.98 -1.00 -8.66
CA MET A 82 5.50 -2.18 -7.96
C MET A 82 5.17 -2.01 -6.48
N LEU A 83 4.26 -2.85 -5.98
CA LEU A 83 3.73 -2.69 -4.62
C LEU A 83 3.37 -4.05 -4.04
N GLY A 84 3.78 -4.28 -2.80
CA GLY A 84 3.44 -5.48 -2.05
C GLY A 84 2.75 -5.12 -0.75
N VAL A 85 1.81 -5.95 -0.32
CA VAL A 85 1.05 -5.72 0.91
C VAL A 85 1.04 -6.97 1.77
N GLN A 86 0.92 -6.78 3.08
CA GLN A 86 0.75 -7.89 4.03
C GLN A 86 -0.71 -8.29 4.17
N PHE A 87 -1.61 -7.34 4.02
CA PHE A 87 -3.05 -7.61 4.11
C PHE A 87 -3.58 -8.20 2.81
N HIS A 88 -4.86 -8.55 2.82
CA HIS A 88 -5.55 -9.16 1.67
C HIS A 88 -6.56 -8.18 1.07
N PRO A 89 -6.15 -7.37 0.06
CA PRO A 89 -7.08 -6.40 -0.55
C PRO A 89 -8.35 -7.03 -1.11
N GLU A 90 -8.25 -8.27 -1.58
CA GLU A 90 -9.41 -8.96 -2.14
C GLU A 90 -10.54 -9.18 -1.13
N PHE A 91 -10.24 -9.16 0.18
CA PHE A 91 -11.26 -9.35 1.21
C PHE A 91 -12.23 -8.18 1.29
N LEU A 92 -11.83 -6.98 0.85
CA LEU A 92 -12.68 -5.79 0.85
C LEU A 92 -13.11 -5.38 -0.55
N ALA A 93 -12.61 -6.04 -1.59
CA ALA A 93 -13.00 -5.73 -2.97
C ALA A 93 -14.42 -6.20 -3.25
N ARG A 94 -15.19 -5.40 -4.02
CA ARG A 94 -16.56 -5.69 -4.44
C ARG A 94 -16.73 -5.29 -5.89
N PRO A 95 -17.64 -5.93 -6.66
CA PRO A 95 -17.82 -5.61 -8.09
C PRO A 95 -18.10 -4.14 -8.38
N LEU A 96 -18.92 -3.49 -7.54
CA LEU A 96 -19.28 -2.08 -7.71
C LEU A 96 -18.44 -1.14 -6.84
N SER A 97 -17.54 -1.69 -6.03
CA SER A 97 -16.63 -0.93 -5.18
C SER A 97 -15.28 -1.63 -5.16
N PRO A 98 -14.50 -1.50 -6.25
CA PRO A 98 -13.22 -2.17 -6.35
C PRO A 98 -12.23 -1.62 -5.31
N HIS A 99 -11.30 -2.48 -4.90
CA HIS A 99 -10.27 -2.05 -3.97
C HIS A 99 -9.36 -0.98 -4.62
N PRO A 100 -9.03 0.10 -3.88
CA PRO A 100 -8.22 1.19 -4.43
C PRO A 100 -6.91 0.74 -5.07
N LEU A 101 -6.23 -0.25 -4.50
CA LEU A 101 -4.95 -0.73 -5.03
C LEU A 101 -5.13 -1.43 -6.38
N PHE A 102 -6.20 -2.18 -6.57
CA PHE A 102 -6.48 -2.82 -7.86
C PHE A 102 -6.78 -1.78 -8.94
N THR A 103 -7.56 -0.76 -8.59
CA THR A 103 -7.87 0.34 -9.50
C THR A 103 -6.59 1.08 -9.92
N ALA A 104 -5.72 1.39 -8.96
CA ALA A 104 -4.47 2.08 -9.22
C ALA A 104 -3.54 1.24 -10.10
N PHE A 105 -3.48 -0.06 -9.87
CA PHE A 105 -2.68 -0.96 -10.69
C PHE A 105 -3.16 -0.95 -12.15
N LEU A 106 -4.46 -1.06 -12.37
CA LEU A 106 -5.02 -1.03 -13.73
C LEU A 106 -4.78 0.30 -14.43
N LYS A 107 -4.90 1.42 -13.72
CA LYS A 107 -4.60 2.74 -14.26
C LYS A 107 -3.14 2.85 -14.68
N ALA A 108 -2.22 2.38 -13.86
CA ALA A 108 -0.79 2.40 -14.15
C ALA A 108 -0.46 1.52 -15.35
N ALA A 109 -1.06 0.34 -15.43
CA ALA A 109 -0.86 -0.56 -16.57
C ALA A 109 -1.36 0.05 -17.87
N LYS A 110 -2.53 0.70 -17.85
CA LYS A 110 -3.09 1.37 -19.01
C LYS A 110 -2.22 2.53 -19.46
N ALA A 111 -1.74 3.34 -18.52
CA ALA A 111 -0.86 4.48 -18.84
C ALA A 111 0.46 4.00 -19.44
N HIS A 112 1.04 2.93 -18.88
CA HIS A 112 2.29 2.37 -19.39
C HIS A 112 2.13 1.81 -20.81
N LYS A 113 1.03 1.15 -21.10
CA LYS A 113 0.73 0.63 -22.44
C LYS A 113 0.70 1.75 -23.47
N LYS A 114 0.13 2.92 -23.12
CA LYS A 114 0.03 4.05 -24.04
C LYS A 114 1.37 4.70 -24.35
N LYS A 115 2.39 4.49 -23.52
CA LYS A 115 3.74 5.06 -23.71
C LYS A 115 4.65 4.22 -24.60
N ARG A 116 4.20 3.05 -24.99
CA ARG A 116 4.96 2.14 -25.87
C ARG A 116 4.93 2.59 -27.32
#